data_a79693385422f51a7a5f278ea49a65ec
#
_entry.id   a79693385422f51a7a5f278ea49a65ec
#
_cell.length_a   1.000
_cell.length_b   1.000
_cell.length_c   1.000
_cell.angle_alpha   90.00
_cell.angle_beta   90.00
_cell.angle_gamma   90.00
#
_symmetry.space_group_name_H-M   'P 1'
#
loop_
_entity.id
_entity.type
_entity.pdbx_description
1 polymer ?
#
loop_
_entity_poly.entity_id
_entity_poly.type
_entity_poly.pdbx_seq_one_letter_code
_entity_poly.pdbx_strand_id
1 'polypeptide(L)'
;MTDRDDFLAWVKSSLYEAEFALHNGDPGPRRALWSRNEPVGVLGAWRNAHGQQELDELFSALGSSFSHCSSYAFELVSCDVVGDMAYTAGFEHTSASVDGQPRSCE
;
A
#
# COMPACT_ATOMS: atom_id res chain seq x y z
N MET A 1 -11.63 20.10 -12.38
CA MET A 1 -11.06 19.20 -11.34
C MET A 1 -9.67 19.65 -10.96
N THR A 2 -9.31 19.53 -9.71
CA THR A 2 -8.00 19.90 -9.22
C THR A 2 -7.07 18.69 -9.20
N ASP A 3 -5.75 18.93 -9.11
CA ASP A 3 -4.77 17.84 -8.92
C ASP A 3 -5.06 17.02 -7.67
N ARG A 4 -5.55 17.70 -6.61
CA ARG A 4 -5.95 17.02 -5.39
C ARG A 4 -7.14 16.08 -5.62
N ASP A 5 -8.13 16.48 -6.39
CA ASP A 5 -9.28 15.64 -6.72
C ASP A 5 -8.88 14.42 -7.53
N ASP A 6 -8.00 14.61 -8.51
CA ASP A 6 -7.48 13.52 -9.34
C ASP A 6 -6.67 12.53 -8.50
N PHE A 7 -5.82 13.03 -7.61
CA PHE A 7 -5.03 12.20 -6.70
C PHE A 7 -5.95 11.41 -5.78
N LEU A 8 -6.96 12.05 -5.21
CA LEU A 8 -7.91 11.39 -4.31
C LEU A 8 -8.69 10.28 -5.02
N ALA A 9 -9.11 10.52 -6.25
CA ALA A 9 -9.78 9.50 -7.07
C ALA A 9 -8.87 8.29 -7.31
N TRP A 10 -7.59 8.52 -7.57
CA TRP A 10 -6.59 7.47 -7.74
C TRP A 10 -6.41 6.66 -6.44
N VAL A 11 -6.34 7.33 -5.30
CA VAL A 11 -6.22 6.68 -3.98
C VAL A 11 -7.40 5.75 -3.72
N LYS A 12 -8.61 6.20 -4.06
CA LYS A 12 -9.84 5.43 -3.82
C LYS A 12 -10.08 4.31 -4.83
N SER A 13 -9.36 4.28 -5.93
CA SER A 13 -9.50 3.26 -6.98
C SER A 13 -8.25 2.42 -7.12
N SER A 14 -7.24 2.90 -7.85
CA SER A 14 -6.05 2.11 -8.18
C SER A 14 -5.24 1.71 -6.95
N LEU A 15 -5.03 2.62 -6.02
CA LEU A 15 -4.30 2.31 -4.80
C LEU A 15 -5.08 1.35 -3.92
N TYR A 16 -6.38 1.55 -3.76
CA TYR A 16 -7.23 0.64 -3.00
C TYR A 16 -7.17 -0.78 -3.56
N GLU A 17 -7.33 -0.94 -4.87
CA GLU A 17 -7.29 -2.25 -5.53
C GLU A 17 -5.94 -2.94 -5.33
N ALA A 18 -4.85 -2.18 -5.42
CA ALA A 18 -3.50 -2.71 -5.22
C ALA A 18 -3.27 -3.17 -3.77
N GLU A 19 -3.76 -2.41 -2.79
CA GLU A 19 -3.67 -2.78 -1.38
C GLU A 19 -4.51 -4.01 -1.07
N PHE A 20 -5.71 -4.09 -1.62
CA PHE A 20 -6.56 -5.27 -1.45
C PHE A 20 -5.88 -6.53 -2.01
N ALA A 21 -5.27 -6.42 -3.19
CA ALA A 21 -4.55 -7.53 -3.81
C ALA A 21 -3.36 -7.97 -2.94
N LEU A 22 -2.59 -7.02 -2.40
CA LEU A 22 -1.45 -7.32 -1.53
C LEU A 22 -1.90 -8.10 -0.29
N HIS A 23 -2.98 -7.67 0.35
CA HIS A 23 -3.50 -8.32 1.55
C HIS A 23 -4.10 -9.70 1.25
N ASN A 24 -4.28 -10.04 -0.02
CA ASN A 24 -4.64 -11.39 -0.48
C ASN A 24 -3.46 -12.19 -1.01
N GLY A 25 -2.24 -11.69 -0.86
CA GLY A 25 -1.04 -12.42 -1.25
C GLY A 25 -0.52 -12.13 -2.65
N ASP A 26 -1.06 -11.09 -3.32
CA ASP A 26 -0.60 -10.67 -4.64
C ASP A 26 0.08 -9.30 -4.54
N PRO A 27 1.42 -9.26 -4.50
CA PRO A 27 2.16 -7.99 -4.40
C PRO A 27 2.33 -7.26 -5.74
N GLY A 28 1.99 -7.90 -6.86
CA GLY A 28 2.24 -7.36 -8.21
C GLY A 28 1.67 -5.97 -8.44
N PRO A 29 0.35 -5.75 -8.27
CA PRO A 29 -0.23 -4.42 -8.47
C PRO A 29 0.37 -3.34 -7.57
N ARG A 30 0.63 -3.66 -6.31
CA ARG A 30 1.22 -2.71 -5.36
C ARG A 30 2.65 -2.36 -5.74
N ARG A 31 3.45 -3.35 -6.12
CA ARG A 31 4.82 -3.12 -6.59
C ARG A 31 4.85 -2.27 -7.85
N ALA A 32 3.89 -2.48 -8.75
CA ALA A 32 3.80 -1.72 -10.00
C ALA A 32 3.52 -0.23 -9.79
N LEU A 33 2.90 0.15 -8.68
CA LEU A 33 2.64 1.55 -8.34
C LEU A 33 3.87 2.25 -7.75
N TRP A 34 4.88 1.50 -7.30
CA TRP A 34 6.10 2.09 -6.73
C TRP A 34 7.04 2.58 -7.82
N SER A 35 7.78 3.64 -7.52
CA SER A 35 8.72 4.22 -8.46
C SER A 35 9.78 3.19 -8.89
N ARG A 36 10.14 3.22 -10.17
CA ARG A 36 11.28 2.47 -10.71
C ARG A 36 12.57 3.28 -10.68
N ASN A 37 12.52 4.53 -10.25
CA ASN A 37 13.66 5.42 -10.13
C ASN A 37 14.12 5.52 -8.68
N GLU A 38 15.42 5.63 -8.48
CA GLU A 38 15.99 5.94 -7.17
C GLU A 38 15.96 7.47 -6.93
N PRO A 39 15.83 7.95 -5.69
CA PRO A 39 15.68 7.15 -4.48
C PRO A 39 14.25 6.64 -4.32
N VAL A 40 14.11 5.44 -3.76
CA VAL A 40 12.81 4.83 -3.47
C VAL A 40 12.92 4.09 -2.14
N GLY A 41 11.81 4.04 -1.40
CA GLY A 41 11.82 3.34 -0.12
C GLY A 41 10.44 3.17 0.47
N VAL A 42 10.37 2.35 1.50
CA VAL A 42 9.20 2.13 2.33
C VAL A 42 9.60 2.25 3.78
N LEU A 43 8.85 3.04 4.54
CA LEU A 43 8.94 3.07 6.00
C LEU A 43 7.71 2.31 6.52
N GLY A 44 7.88 1.01 6.70
CA GLY A 44 6.78 0.13 7.05
C GLY A 44 6.59 -0.05 8.54
N ALA A 45 5.41 -0.50 8.93
CA ALA A 45 5.10 -0.83 10.32
C ALA A 45 5.90 -2.04 10.81
N TRP A 46 6.28 -2.91 9.90
CA TRP A 46 6.97 -4.16 10.18
C TRP A 46 8.47 -4.07 9.94
N ARG A 47 8.88 -3.51 8.81
CA ARG A 47 10.29 -3.22 8.51
C ARG A 47 10.38 -2.16 7.43
N ASN A 48 11.57 -1.58 7.28
CA ASN A 48 11.86 -0.59 6.26
C ASN A 48 12.60 -1.24 5.09
N ALA A 49 12.48 -0.62 3.91
CA ALA A 49 13.21 -1.02 2.71
C ALA A 49 13.74 0.22 1.99
N HIS A 50 14.95 0.15 1.49
CA HIS A 50 15.59 1.21 0.72
C HIS A 50 16.13 0.64 -0.58
N GLY A 51 15.80 1.28 -1.72
CA GLY A 51 16.25 0.86 -3.03
C GLY A 51 15.38 -0.24 -3.64
N GLN A 52 15.55 -0.45 -4.94
CA GLN A 52 14.71 -1.37 -5.72
C GLN A 52 14.81 -2.81 -5.24
N GLN A 53 16.01 -3.29 -4.92
CA GLN A 53 16.20 -4.67 -4.48
C GLN A 53 15.50 -4.96 -3.15
N GLU A 54 15.72 -4.13 -2.14
CA GLU A 54 15.07 -4.30 -0.84
C GLU A 54 13.56 -4.15 -0.94
N LEU A 55 13.11 -3.29 -1.84
CA LEU A 55 11.68 -3.09 -2.10
C LEU A 55 11.04 -4.35 -2.67
N ASP A 56 11.70 -4.99 -3.65
CA ASP A 56 11.22 -6.25 -4.22
C ASP A 56 11.17 -7.36 -3.16
N GLU A 57 12.18 -7.44 -2.31
CA GLU A 57 12.23 -8.41 -1.21
C GLU A 57 11.10 -8.16 -0.21
N LEU A 58 10.84 -6.90 0.14
CA LEU A 58 9.75 -6.54 1.06
C LEU A 58 8.39 -6.92 0.50
N PHE A 59 8.10 -6.54 -0.74
CA PHE A 59 6.80 -6.86 -1.34
C PHE A 59 6.60 -8.35 -1.55
N SER A 60 7.66 -9.09 -1.89
CA SER A 60 7.59 -10.55 -1.97
C SER A 60 7.28 -11.18 -0.61
N ALA A 61 7.92 -10.69 0.45
CA ALA A 61 7.68 -11.17 1.81
C ALA A 61 6.25 -10.86 2.26
N LEU A 62 5.74 -9.66 1.99
CA LEU A 62 4.36 -9.29 2.33
C LEU A 62 3.37 -10.16 1.57
N GLY A 63 3.58 -10.37 0.26
CA GLY A 63 2.71 -11.22 -0.54
C GLY A 63 2.69 -12.66 -0.06
N SER A 64 3.81 -13.16 0.45
CA SER A 64 3.89 -14.53 1.02
C SER A 64 3.19 -14.63 2.37
N SER A 65 3.16 -13.54 3.14
CA SER A 65 2.58 -13.52 4.49
C SER A 65 1.07 -13.32 4.51
N PHE A 66 0.56 -12.47 3.62
CA PHE A 66 -0.87 -12.12 3.59
C PHE A 66 -1.67 -13.07 2.73
N SER A 67 -2.88 -13.40 3.20
CA SER A 67 -3.86 -14.20 2.46
C SER A 67 -5.26 -14.01 3.03
N HIS A 68 -6.27 -14.46 2.30
CA HIS A 68 -7.66 -14.50 2.77
C HIS A 68 -8.15 -13.17 3.32
N CYS A 69 -7.89 -12.08 2.61
CA CYS A 69 -8.38 -10.76 3.01
C CYS A 69 -9.90 -10.68 2.81
N SER A 70 -10.63 -10.60 3.91
CA SER A 70 -12.08 -10.46 3.88
C SER A 70 -12.52 -9.01 3.83
N SER A 71 -11.70 -8.10 4.31
CA SER A 71 -12.00 -6.67 4.27
C SER A 71 -10.74 -5.84 4.30
N TYR A 72 -10.75 -4.75 3.55
CA TYR A 72 -9.73 -3.71 3.57
C TYR A 72 -10.41 -2.36 3.40
N ALA A 73 -10.05 -1.41 4.25
CA ALA A 73 -10.50 -0.03 4.12
C ALA A 73 -9.37 0.91 4.54
N PHE A 74 -9.29 2.05 3.89
CA PHE A 74 -8.38 3.12 4.29
C PHE A 74 -9.19 4.31 4.78
N GLU A 75 -9.06 4.62 6.06
CA GLU A 75 -9.69 5.79 6.66
C GLU A 75 -8.79 6.99 6.43
N LEU A 76 -9.11 7.81 5.44
CA LEU A 76 -8.33 8.98 5.08
C LEU A 76 -8.53 10.11 6.09
N VAL A 77 -7.46 10.55 6.72
CA VAL A 77 -7.48 11.70 7.63
C VAL A 77 -7.11 12.98 6.88
N SER A 78 -6.09 12.93 6.04
CA SER A 78 -5.58 14.10 5.33
C SER A 78 -4.90 13.69 4.04
N CYS A 79 -5.04 14.49 2.99
CA CYS A 79 -4.27 14.35 1.78
C CYS A 79 -4.10 15.72 1.12
N ASP A 80 -3.01 15.89 0.37
CA ASP A 80 -2.81 17.07 -0.44
C ASP A 80 -1.84 16.79 -1.58
N VAL A 81 -1.84 17.69 -2.56
CA VAL A 81 -0.91 17.71 -3.67
C VAL A 81 -0.27 19.07 -3.71
N VAL A 82 1.05 19.11 -3.66
CA VAL A 82 1.84 20.36 -3.69
C VAL A 82 2.91 20.19 -4.75
N GLY A 83 2.73 20.88 -5.90
CA GLY A 83 3.61 20.68 -7.05
C GLY A 83 3.60 19.24 -7.53
N ASP A 84 4.77 18.62 -7.55
CA ASP A 84 4.95 17.22 -7.96
C ASP A 84 4.87 16.23 -6.81
N MET A 85 4.52 16.69 -5.60
CA MET A 85 4.46 15.88 -4.41
C MET A 85 3.02 15.67 -3.98
N ALA A 86 2.70 14.43 -3.55
CA ALA A 86 1.40 14.11 -2.98
C ALA A 86 1.59 13.24 -1.74
N TYR A 87 0.65 13.35 -0.80
CA TYR A 87 0.68 12.51 0.39
C TYR A 87 -0.73 12.15 0.85
N THR A 88 -0.80 11.03 1.56
CA THR A 88 -1.97 10.66 2.37
C THR A 88 -1.52 10.38 3.80
N ALA A 89 -2.42 10.64 4.74
CA ALA A 89 -2.27 10.22 6.13
C ALA A 89 -3.60 9.64 6.59
N GLY A 90 -3.57 8.50 7.23
CA GLY A 90 -4.80 7.83 7.64
C GLY A 90 -4.53 6.50 8.33
N PHE A 91 -5.58 5.72 8.46
CA PHE A 91 -5.54 4.43 9.11
C PHE A 91 -6.01 3.33 8.17
N GLU A 92 -5.27 2.24 8.12
CA GLU A 92 -5.70 1.05 7.41
C GLU A 92 -6.49 0.16 8.37
N HIS A 93 -7.61 -0.36 7.89
CA HIS A 93 -8.44 -1.34 8.61
C HIS A 93 -8.51 -2.58 7.75
N THR A 94 -7.89 -3.67 8.19
CA THR A 94 -7.81 -4.88 7.40
C THR A 94 -8.11 -6.12 8.25
N SER A 95 -8.74 -7.10 7.62
CA SER A 95 -8.93 -8.43 8.18
C SER A 95 -8.43 -9.44 7.16
N ALA A 96 -7.31 -10.10 7.47
CA ALA A 96 -6.65 -11.03 6.58
C ALA A 96 -5.92 -12.09 7.40
N SER A 97 -5.42 -13.12 6.74
CA SER A 97 -4.50 -14.07 7.38
C SER A 97 -3.08 -13.61 7.18
N VAL A 98 -2.28 -13.65 8.24
CA VAL A 98 -0.84 -13.37 8.23
C VAL A 98 -0.12 -14.64 8.64
N ASP A 99 0.71 -15.17 7.73
CA ASP A 99 1.40 -16.45 7.93
C ASP A 99 0.42 -17.58 8.31
N GLY A 100 -0.77 -17.57 7.69
CA GLY A 100 -1.81 -18.56 7.92
C GLY A 100 -2.68 -18.34 9.14
N GLN A 101 -2.46 -17.26 9.90
CA GLN A 101 -3.24 -16.95 11.11
C GLN A 101 -4.16 -15.75 10.85
N PRO A 102 -5.47 -15.86 11.13
CA PRO A 102 -6.39 -14.73 10.98
C PRO A 102 -5.99 -13.57 11.87
N ARG A 103 -6.01 -12.36 11.31
CA ARG A 103 -5.66 -11.11 12.02
C ARG A 103 -6.60 -9.99 11.61
N SER A 104 -6.89 -9.10 12.55
CA SER A 104 -7.52 -7.82 12.27
C SER A 104 -6.58 -6.73 12.77
N CYS A 105 -6.38 -5.69 11.95
CA CYS A 105 -5.38 -4.66 12.21
C CYS A 105 -5.95 -3.28 11.86
N GLU A 106 -5.61 -2.30 12.68
CA GLU A 106 -5.92 -0.89 12.43
C GLU A 106 -4.65 -0.05 12.35
#